data_9ac4df13d0ba7e10dac00188e73e00b9
#
_entry.id   9ac4df13d0ba7e10dac00188e73e00b9
#
_cell.length_a   1.000
_cell.length_b   1.000
_cell.length_c   1.000
_cell.angle_alpha   90.00
_cell.angle_beta   90.00
_cell.angle_gamma   90.00
#
_symmetry.space_group_name_H-M   'P 1'
#
loop_
_entity.id
_entity.type
_entity.pdbx_description
1 polymer ?
#
loop_
_entity_poly.entity_id
_entity_poly.type
_entity_poly.pdbx_seq_one_letter_code
_entity_poly.pdbx_strand_id
1 'polypeptide(L)'
;MKAYTYIEKGKFEWREKPKPQVVDARDAVVRVTLSSICSSDLHIKHGSVPRAVPGITVGHEMVGVVEEVGAAVTSVKPGDRVTVNVETFCGECFFCRKGYVNNCTDANGGWALGCRIDGGQTDYVRVPYADQGLNRIPDGVSDEQALLVGDVLATGFWAARISEITPEDTVLIIGAGPTGICTLLCVMLKKPRRICVCEQSAERIRFIREHYPQVSVVSPEQCREWVARESDHGGADVVIEVAGSADTFRLAWECARPNAIVTVVALYDAPQVLPLPEMYGKNLTFKTGGVDGCDCAEILRLIEEGLIDTTPLITHRFPLSEIEEAYRIFEHKEDGVIKVALQGETALKGDSALKGESSVKGETAEKGDSTEKGESVVKEGEVCR
;
A
#
# COMPACT_ATOMS: atom_id res chain seq x y z
N MET A 1 -18.96 16.79 -8.08
CA MET A 1 -17.58 16.71 -7.55
C MET A 1 -16.59 16.58 -8.69
N LYS A 2 -15.39 17.11 -8.52
CA LYS A 2 -14.29 16.88 -9.48
C LYS A 2 -13.72 15.49 -9.30
N ALA A 3 -13.38 14.82 -10.39
CA ALA A 3 -12.80 13.49 -10.40
C ALA A 3 -11.70 13.39 -11.47
N TYR A 4 -10.54 12.87 -11.12
CA TYR A 4 -9.46 12.65 -12.07
C TYR A 4 -9.73 11.35 -12.84
N THR A 5 -9.89 11.45 -14.15
CA THR A 5 -10.61 10.44 -14.94
C THR A 5 -9.73 9.92 -16.08
N TYR A 6 -9.70 8.61 -16.29
CA TYR A 6 -9.09 7.96 -17.45
C TYR A 6 -9.98 8.18 -18.68
N ILE A 7 -9.47 8.85 -19.71
CA ILE A 7 -10.20 9.15 -20.94
C ILE A 7 -9.84 8.15 -22.03
N GLU A 8 -8.55 8.02 -22.29
CA GLU A 8 -7.97 7.13 -23.29
C GLU A 8 -6.48 6.91 -22.99
N LYS A 9 -5.85 6.01 -23.74
CA LYS A 9 -4.40 5.79 -23.62
C LYS A 9 -3.63 7.10 -23.72
N GLY A 10 -2.78 7.36 -22.72
CA GLY A 10 -1.96 8.55 -22.59
C GLY A 10 -2.68 9.72 -21.91
N LYS A 11 -3.97 9.61 -21.57
CA LYS A 11 -4.75 10.75 -21.12
C LYS A 11 -5.60 10.49 -19.90
N PHE A 12 -5.26 11.17 -18.80
CA PHE A 12 -6.13 11.43 -17.66
C PHE A 12 -6.52 12.90 -17.67
N GLU A 13 -7.74 13.26 -17.24
CA GLU A 13 -8.17 14.65 -17.09
C GLU A 13 -9.25 14.82 -16.05
N TRP A 14 -9.42 16.04 -15.56
CA TRP A 14 -10.51 16.39 -14.66
C TRP A 14 -11.87 16.32 -15.35
N ARG A 15 -12.83 15.69 -14.66
CA ARG A 15 -14.24 15.64 -15.08
C ARG A 15 -15.15 16.00 -13.90
N GLU A 16 -16.26 16.64 -14.18
CA GLU A 16 -17.36 16.78 -13.23
C GLU A 16 -18.17 15.48 -13.22
N LYS A 17 -18.33 14.90 -12.03
CA LYS A 17 -19.14 13.71 -11.80
C LYS A 17 -20.15 13.96 -10.65
N PRO A 18 -21.29 13.29 -10.63
CA PRO A 18 -22.18 13.30 -9.47
C PRO A 18 -21.48 12.64 -8.26
N LYS A 19 -21.86 13.05 -7.04
CA LYS A 19 -21.48 12.33 -5.83
C LYS A 19 -22.04 10.89 -5.94
N PRO A 20 -21.24 9.84 -5.69
CA PRO A 20 -21.72 8.48 -5.74
C PRO A 20 -22.77 8.23 -4.64
N GLN A 21 -23.64 7.26 -4.88
CA GLN A 21 -24.69 6.82 -3.95
C GLN A 21 -24.53 5.32 -3.69
N VAL A 22 -25.10 4.83 -2.61
CA VAL A 22 -25.29 3.40 -2.36
C VAL A 22 -26.21 2.83 -3.44
N VAL A 23 -25.75 1.81 -4.16
CA VAL A 23 -26.48 1.15 -5.26
C VAL A 23 -26.95 -0.24 -4.84
N ASP A 24 -26.12 -0.98 -4.10
CA ASP A 24 -26.43 -2.30 -3.52
C ASP A 24 -26.47 -2.19 -2.00
N ALA A 25 -27.28 -3.03 -1.35
CA ALA A 25 -27.38 -3.06 0.11
C ALA A 25 -26.04 -3.34 0.83
N ARG A 26 -25.04 -3.86 0.13
CA ARG A 26 -23.69 -4.17 0.63
C ARG A 26 -22.65 -3.09 0.32
N ASP A 27 -23.03 -1.99 -0.32
CA ASP A 27 -22.12 -0.89 -0.67
C ASP A 27 -21.91 0.07 0.49
N ALA A 28 -20.82 0.81 0.44
CA ALA A 28 -20.63 2.04 1.21
C ALA A 28 -20.18 3.18 0.30
N VAL A 29 -20.43 4.41 0.73
CA VAL A 29 -19.83 5.63 0.18
C VAL A 29 -18.82 6.14 1.20
N VAL A 30 -17.59 6.36 0.75
CA VAL A 30 -16.48 6.87 1.56
C VAL A 30 -16.11 8.26 1.07
N ARG A 31 -16.04 9.21 2.00
CA ARG A 31 -15.44 10.52 1.77
C ARG A 31 -13.93 10.36 1.90
N VAL A 32 -13.21 10.51 0.80
CA VAL A 32 -11.76 10.33 0.73
C VAL A 32 -11.06 11.48 1.46
N THR A 33 -10.19 11.14 2.43
CA THR A 33 -9.32 12.11 3.12
C THR A 33 -7.94 12.18 2.50
N LEU A 34 -7.35 11.00 2.19
CA LEU A 34 -6.10 10.88 1.45
C LEU A 34 -6.26 9.82 0.36
N SER A 35 -5.67 10.08 -0.79
CA SER A 35 -5.41 9.07 -1.82
C SER A 35 -3.93 9.08 -2.21
N SER A 36 -3.50 8.11 -3.02
CA SER A 36 -2.12 8.01 -3.47
C SER A 36 -2.05 7.73 -4.97
N ILE A 37 -0.86 7.88 -5.54
CA ILE A 37 -0.55 7.47 -6.91
C ILE A 37 0.24 6.16 -6.86
N CYS A 38 -0.21 5.18 -7.64
CA CYS A 38 0.45 3.89 -7.80
C CYS A 38 1.03 3.74 -9.23
N SER A 39 2.07 2.91 -9.35
CA SER A 39 2.59 2.56 -10.69
C SER A 39 1.53 1.90 -11.56
N SER A 40 0.55 1.21 -10.97
CA SER A 40 -0.58 0.62 -11.69
C SER A 40 -1.46 1.69 -12.38
N ASP A 41 -1.57 2.90 -11.81
CA ASP A 41 -2.26 4.02 -12.48
C ASP A 41 -1.51 4.46 -13.75
N LEU A 42 -0.15 4.43 -13.73
CA LEU A 42 0.66 4.69 -14.91
C LEU A 42 0.51 3.58 -15.95
N HIS A 43 0.42 2.31 -15.54
CA HIS A 43 0.11 1.21 -16.45
C HIS A 43 -1.26 1.38 -17.12
N ILE A 44 -2.28 1.87 -16.41
CA ILE A 44 -3.58 2.25 -17.01
C ILE A 44 -3.36 3.39 -18.01
N LYS A 45 -2.68 4.47 -17.62
CA LYS A 45 -2.38 5.62 -18.47
C LYS A 45 -1.69 5.19 -19.76
N HIS A 46 -0.71 4.31 -19.69
CA HIS A 46 0.05 3.82 -20.85
C HIS A 46 -0.64 2.72 -21.65
N GLY A 47 -1.82 2.25 -21.20
CA GLY A 47 -2.62 1.24 -21.90
C GLY A 47 -2.12 -0.18 -21.72
N SER A 48 -1.31 -0.46 -20.71
CA SER A 48 -0.81 -1.81 -20.38
C SER A 48 -1.80 -2.64 -19.55
N VAL A 49 -2.94 -2.05 -19.16
CA VAL A 49 -4.03 -2.73 -18.44
C VAL A 49 -5.27 -2.84 -19.35
N PRO A 50 -5.42 -3.94 -20.12
CA PRO A 50 -6.50 -4.05 -21.12
C PRO A 50 -7.91 -4.01 -20.55
N ARG A 51 -8.07 -4.31 -19.25
CA ARG A 51 -9.37 -4.30 -18.55
C ARG A 51 -9.78 -2.91 -18.04
N ALA A 52 -8.90 -1.92 -18.11
CA ALA A 52 -9.22 -0.55 -17.67
C ALA A 52 -10.29 0.07 -18.58
N VAL A 53 -11.31 0.68 -17.98
CA VAL A 53 -12.48 1.22 -18.68
C VAL A 53 -12.37 2.73 -18.81
N PRO A 54 -12.39 3.31 -20.03
CA PRO A 54 -12.46 4.75 -20.21
C PRO A 54 -13.67 5.36 -19.51
N GLY A 55 -13.49 6.55 -18.94
CA GLY A 55 -14.53 7.29 -18.23
C GLY A 55 -14.56 7.04 -16.71
N ILE A 56 -13.78 6.08 -16.17
CA ILE A 56 -13.69 5.86 -14.72
C ILE A 56 -12.80 6.90 -14.04
N THR A 57 -13.10 7.20 -12.77
CA THR A 57 -12.19 7.91 -11.88
C THR A 57 -11.05 6.98 -11.53
N VAL A 58 -9.80 7.43 -11.67
CA VAL A 58 -8.61 6.62 -11.35
C VAL A 58 -8.30 6.63 -9.84
N GLY A 59 -7.25 5.88 -9.44
CA GLY A 59 -6.80 5.76 -8.07
C GLY A 59 -7.47 4.61 -7.30
N HIS A 60 -6.64 3.77 -6.69
CA HIS A 60 -7.08 2.58 -5.96
C HIS A 60 -6.43 2.45 -4.58
N GLU A 61 -5.62 3.42 -4.18
CA GLU A 61 -5.06 3.54 -2.83
C GLU A 61 -5.68 4.75 -2.15
N MET A 62 -6.40 4.54 -1.06
CA MET A 62 -7.09 5.62 -0.35
C MET A 62 -7.49 5.25 1.07
N VAL A 63 -7.63 6.28 1.89
CA VAL A 63 -8.28 6.23 3.19
C VAL A 63 -9.34 7.32 3.25
N GLY A 64 -10.29 7.17 4.16
CA GLY A 64 -11.35 8.15 4.29
C GLY A 64 -12.28 7.88 5.47
N VAL A 65 -13.38 8.58 5.47
CA VAL A 65 -14.44 8.47 6.47
C VAL A 65 -15.70 7.93 5.78
N VAL A 66 -16.30 6.92 6.36
CA VAL A 66 -17.58 6.37 5.88
C VAL A 66 -18.64 7.45 5.94
N GLU A 67 -19.26 7.75 4.81
CA GLU A 67 -20.32 8.77 4.68
C GLU A 67 -21.71 8.13 4.76
N GLU A 68 -21.89 7.00 4.06
CA GLU A 68 -23.15 6.28 3.93
C GLU A 68 -22.90 4.79 3.78
N VAL A 69 -23.78 3.95 4.29
CA VAL A 69 -23.72 2.49 4.15
C VAL A 69 -25.06 1.93 3.69
N GLY A 70 -25.02 0.85 2.90
CA GLY A 70 -26.19 0.08 2.53
C GLY A 70 -26.71 -0.76 3.71
N ALA A 71 -27.98 -1.17 3.63
CA ALA A 71 -28.70 -1.81 4.73
C ALA A 71 -28.14 -3.17 5.16
N ALA A 72 -27.29 -3.81 4.34
CA ALA A 72 -26.67 -5.11 4.66
C ALA A 72 -25.22 -4.97 5.18
N VAL A 73 -24.66 -3.76 5.24
CA VAL A 73 -23.32 -3.51 5.78
C VAL A 73 -23.34 -3.60 7.31
N THR A 74 -22.40 -4.36 7.86
CA THR A 74 -22.34 -4.65 9.30
C THR A 74 -21.00 -4.31 9.95
N SER A 75 -19.89 -4.26 9.19
CA SER A 75 -18.53 -4.07 9.70
C SER A 75 -18.16 -2.63 9.99
N VAL A 76 -18.81 -1.68 9.32
CA VAL A 76 -18.54 -0.23 9.42
C VAL A 76 -19.85 0.56 9.47
N LYS A 77 -19.75 1.81 9.95
CA LYS A 77 -20.87 2.75 10.05
C LYS A 77 -20.42 4.15 9.65
N PRO A 78 -21.35 5.07 9.32
CA PRO A 78 -21.04 6.48 9.07
C PRO A 78 -20.21 7.09 10.21
N GLY A 79 -19.12 7.78 9.86
CA GLY A 79 -18.17 8.39 10.76
C GLY A 79 -16.94 7.51 11.05
N ASP A 80 -16.94 6.22 10.74
CA ASP A 80 -15.75 5.36 10.90
C ASP A 80 -14.66 5.77 9.91
N ARG A 81 -13.40 5.85 10.39
CA ARG A 81 -12.21 5.99 9.55
C ARG A 81 -11.84 4.64 8.97
N VAL A 82 -11.59 4.59 7.67
CA VAL A 82 -11.34 3.33 6.96
C VAL A 82 -10.21 3.44 5.95
N THR A 83 -9.46 2.36 5.77
CA THR A 83 -8.68 2.10 4.55
C THR A 83 -9.53 1.28 3.59
N VAL A 84 -9.38 1.58 2.30
CA VAL A 84 -10.11 0.89 1.22
C VAL A 84 -9.20 -0.15 0.61
N ASN A 85 -9.70 -1.38 0.54
CA ASN A 85 -8.99 -2.49 -0.08
C ASN A 85 -9.06 -2.36 -1.62
N VAL A 86 -7.92 -2.49 -2.29
CA VAL A 86 -7.85 -2.48 -3.76
C VAL A 86 -8.66 -3.63 -4.37
N GLU A 87 -8.67 -4.77 -3.71
CA GLU A 87 -9.46 -5.93 -4.09
C GLU A 87 -10.80 -5.93 -3.37
N THR A 88 -11.85 -5.52 -4.06
CA THR A 88 -13.22 -5.73 -3.60
C THR A 88 -13.70 -7.12 -4.00
N PHE A 89 -14.55 -7.78 -3.20
CA PHE A 89 -14.96 -9.16 -3.52
C PHE A 89 -16.30 -9.56 -2.87
N CYS A 90 -17.02 -10.44 -3.57
CA CYS A 90 -18.38 -10.80 -3.14
C CYS A 90 -18.44 -11.71 -1.90
N GLY A 91 -17.35 -12.41 -1.54
CA GLY A 91 -17.31 -13.36 -0.43
C GLY A 91 -17.94 -14.73 -0.71
N GLU A 92 -18.72 -14.89 -1.79
CA GLU A 92 -19.60 -16.03 -2.03
C GLU A 92 -19.16 -16.94 -3.19
N CYS A 93 -18.41 -16.44 -4.18
CA CYS A 93 -18.01 -17.25 -5.34
C CYS A 93 -16.95 -18.30 -4.94
N PHE A 94 -16.66 -19.23 -5.86
CA PHE A 94 -15.68 -20.27 -5.64
C PHE A 94 -14.32 -19.72 -5.19
N PHE A 95 -13.82 -18.69 -5.86
CA PHE A 95 -12.51 -18.12 -5.56
C PHE A 95 -12.49 -17.43 -4.20
N CYS A 96 -13.51 -16.62 -3.88
CA CYS A 96 -13.60 -15.93 -2.59
C CYS A 96 -13.63 -16.93 -1.42
N ARG A 97 -14.42 -18.01 -1.54
CA ARG A 97 -14.48 -19.06 -0.50
C ARG A 97 -13.18 -19.84 -0.32
N LYS A 98 -12.25 -19.75 -1.28
CA LYS A 98 -10.91 -20.34 -1.22
C LYS A 98 -9.82 -19.34 -0.80
N GLY A 99 -10.17 -18.07 -0.54
CA GLY A 99 -9.21 -17.01 -0.22
C GLY A 99 -8.50 -16.40 -1.44
N TYR A 100 -8.92 -16.74 -2.66
CA TYR A 100 -8.36 -16.19 -3.90
C TYR A 100 -9.20 -15.00 -4.39
N VAL A 101 -9.37 -13.99 -3.54
CA VAL A 101 -10.36 -12.93 -3.75
C VAL A 101 -10.06 -12.02 -4.93
N ASN A 102 -8.79 -11.88 -5.31
CA ASN A 102 -8.37 -11.21 -6.54
C ASN A 102 -8.95 -11.83 -7.82
N ASN A 103 -9.37 -13.09 -7.77
CA ASN A 103 -10.05 -13.80 -8.85
C ASN A 103 -11.58 -13.85 -8.68
N CYS A 104 -12.14 -12.98 -7.85
CA CYS A 104 -13.59 -12.89 -7.70
C CYS A 104 -14.28 -12.74 -9.05
N THR A 105 -15.33 -13.57 -9.29
CA THR A 105 -16.04 -13.61 -10.57
C THR A 105 -17.14 -12.56 -10.69
N ASP A 106 -17.41 -11.79 -9.65
CA ASP A 106 -18.36 -10.69 -9.70
C ASP A 106 -17.82 -9.52 -10.53
N ALA A 107 -18.71 -8.76 -11.16
CA ALA A 107 -18.34 -7.60 -11.98
C ALA A 107 -17.59 -6.51 -11.21
N ASN A 108 -17.90 -6.35 -9.91
CA ASN A 108 -17.23 -5.42 -9.01
C ASN A 108 -16.11 -6.08 -8.19
N GLY A 109 -15.74 -7.33 -8.50
CA GLY A 109 -14.74 -8.09 -7.74
C GLY A 109 -13.34 -8.01 -8.30
N GLY A 110 -12.34 -8.34 -7.49
CA GLY A 110 -10.93 -8.19 -7.80
C GLY A 110 -10.52 -6.71 -7.89
N TRP A 111 -9.44 -6.39 -8.58
CA TRP A 111 -9.06 -5.00 -8.82
C TRP A 111 -10.09 -4.31 -9.72
N ALA A 112 -11.16 -3.78 -9.12
CA ALA A 112 -12.23 -3.06 -9.78
C ALA A 112 -12.10 -1.54 -9.61
N LEU A 113 -11.86 -1.07 -8.37
CA LEU A 113 -11.71 0.35 -8.05
C LEU A 113 -10.54 0.98 -8.82
N GLY A 114 -10.78 2.13 -9.44
CA GLY A 114 -9.79 2.85 -10.23
C GLY A 114 -9.35 2.15 -11.53
N CYS A 115 -10.00 1.03 -11.89
CA CYS A 115 -9.69 0.26 -13.10
C CYS A 115 -10.94 -0.02 -13.95
N ARG A 116 -11.99 -0.59 -13.37
CA ARG A 116 -13.26 -0.93 -14.06
C ARG A 116 -14.45 -0.13 -13.55
N ILE A 117 -14.37 0.34 -12.31
CA ILE A 117 -15.32 1.24 -11.68
C ILE A 117 -14.57 2.43 -11.09
N ASP A 118 -15.29 3.49 -10.72
CA ASP A 118 -14.70 4.70 -10.18
C ASP A 118 -13.84 4.42 -8.95
N GLY A 119 -12.65 5.03 -8.91
CA GLY A 119 -11.68 4.98 -7.81
C GLY A 119 -11.66 6.23 -6.95
N GLY A 120 -10.55 6.42 -6.21
CA GLY A 120 -10.44 7.37 -5.11
C GLY A 120 -9.69 8.68 -5.40
N GLN A 121 -9.28 8.97 -6.63
CA GLN A 121 -8.70 10.29 -6.95
C GLN A 121 -9.83 11.33 -7.19
N THR A 122 -10.64 11.52 -6.15
CA THR A 122 -11.83 12.35 -6.05
C THR A 122 -12.20 12.55 -4.58
N ASP A 123 -13.25 13.35 -4.28
CA ASP A 123 -13.72 13.55 -2.90
C ASP A 123 -14.51 12.37 -2.31
N TYR A 124 -15.22 11.61 -3.14
CA TYR A 124 -16.08 10.50 -2.69
C TYR A 124 -15.98 9.31 -3.63
N VAL A 125 -15.94 8.12 -3.05
CA VAL A 125 -15.92 6.85 -3.78
C VAL A 125 -16.98 5.90 -3.25
N ARG A 126 -17.64 5.15 -4.16
CA ARG A 126 -18.50 4.02 -3.79
C ARG A 126 -17.64 2.76 -3.72
N VAL A 127 -17.68 2.09 -2.59
CA VAL A 127 -16.98 0.84 -2.35
C VAL A 127 -18.00 -0.30 -2.31
N PRO A 128 -18.02 -1.18 -3.31
CA PRO A 128 -18.88 -2.37 -3.30
C PRO A 128 -18.38 -3.37 -2.25
N TYR A 129 -19.32 -4.19 -1.74
CA TYR A 129 -18.99 -5.21 -0.73
C TYR A 129 -18.24 -4.63 0.47
N ALA A 130 -18.79 -3.59 1.08
CA ALA A 130 -18.13 -2.78 2.11
C ALA A 130 -17.58 -3.60 3.28
N ASP A 131 -18.25 -4.69 3.69
CA ASP A 131 -17.77 -5.57 4.76
C ASP A 131 -16.45 -6.30 4.41
N GLN A 132 -16.10 -6.41 3.13
CA GLN A 132 -14.85 -6.96 2.62
C GLN A 132 -13.90 -5.87 2.09
N GLY A 133 -14.48 -4.80 1.53
CA GLY A 133 -13.73 -3.71 0.89
C GLY A 133 -13.18 -2.65 1.84
N LEU A 134 -13.66 -2.62 3.09
CA LEU A 134 -13.29 -1.60 4.08
C LEU A 134 -12.71 -2.22 5.35
N ASN A 135 -11.66 -1.61 5.87
CA ASN A 135 -11.08 -1.97 7.16
C ASN A 135 -11.00 -0.72 8.03
N ARG A 136 -11.56 -0.80 9.26
CA ARG A 136 -11.50 0.32 10.21
C ARG A 136 -10.06 0.60 10.60
N ILE A 137 -9.67 1.88 10.54
CA ILE A 137 -8.37 2.35 11.01
C ILE A 137 -8.46 2.48 12.54
N PRO A 138 -7.58 1.82 13.31
CA PRO A 138 -7.50 1.99 14.76
C PRO A 138 -7.23 3.45 15.15
N ASP A 139 -7.69 3.87 16.33
CA ASP A 139 -7.54 5.26 16.79
C ASP A 139 -6.08 5.69 16.92
N GLY A 140 -5.18 4.74 17.24
CA GLY A 140 -3.73 4.97 17.35
C GLY A 140 -3.00 5.06 16.01
N VAL A 141 -3.67 4.81 14.88
CA VAL A 141 -3.09 4.81 13.53
C VAL A 141 -3.55 6.04 12.75
N SER A 142 -2.62 6.81 12.19
CA SER A 142 -2.93 7.97 11.36
C SER A 142 -3.42 7.56 9.96
N ASP A 143 -4.08 8.49 9.25
CA ASP A 143 -4.49 8.29 7.85
C ASP A 143 -3.27 8.03 6.94
N GLU A 144 -2.14 8.73 7.18
CA GLU A 144 -0.91 8.51 6.41
C GLU A 144 -0.32 7.10 6.63
N GLN A 145 -0.31 6.61 7.87
CA GLN A 145 0.14 5.24 8.17
C GLN A 145 -0.76 4.18 7.51
N ALA A 146 -2.06 4.45 7.43
CA ALA A 146 -3.04 3.53 6.84
C ALA A 146 -3.15 3.63 5.31
N LEU A 147 -2.65 4.72 4.68
CA LEU A 147 -2.86 5.03 3.27
C LEU A 147 -2.43 3.91 2.32
N LEU A 148 -1.31 3.25 2.64
CA LEU A 148 -0.71 2.23 1.78
C LEU A 148 -1.20 0.80 2.07
N VAL A 149 -2.03 0.63 3.12
CA VAL A 149 -2.49 -0.70 3.59
C VAL A 149 -3.34 -1.40 2.55
N GLY A 150 -4.24 -0.68 1.88
CA GLY A 150 -5.23 -1.28 0.98
C GLY A 150 -4.67 -1.89 -0.30
N ASP A 151 -3.43 -1.52 -0.70
CA ASP A 151 -2.80 -2.01 -1.93
C ASP A 151 -1.32 -2.36 -1.75
N VAL A 152 -0.43 -1.37 -1.82
CA VAL A 152 1.01 -1.65 -1.98
C VAL A 152 1.62 -2.35 -0.76
N LEU A 153 1.16 -2.05 0.44
CA LEU A 153 1.61 -2.76 1.64
C LEU A 153 0.98 -4.15 1.74
N ALA A 154 -0.32 -4.30 1.42
CA ALA A 154 -0.96 -5.61 1.31
C ALA A 154 -0.27 -6.48 0.23
N THR A 155 0.15 -5.88 -0.89
CA THR A 155 0.93 -6.56 -1.94
C THR A 155 2.27 -7.08 -1.40
N GLY A 156 3.00 -6.27 -0.63
CA GLY A 156 4.24 -6.68 0.02
C GLY A 156 4.03 -7.78 1.06
N PHE A 157 2.96 -7.69 1.84
CA PHE A 157 2.60 -8.69 2.85
C PHE A 157 2.22 -10.03 2.21
N TRP A 158 1.39 -10.00 1.18
CA TRP A 158 1.06 -11.16 0.37
C TRP A 158 2.29 -11.78 -0.28
N ALA A 159 3.19 -10.98 -0.87
CA ALA A 159 4.43 -11.47 -1.47
C ALA A 159 5.32 -12.19 -0.44
N ALA A 160 5.50 -11.62 0.75
CA ALA A 160 6.27 -12.24 1.83
C ALA A 160 5.60 -13.53 2.34
N ARG A 161 4.25 -13.57 2.39
CA ARG A 161 3.49 -14.74 2.82
C ARG A 161 3.62 -15.91 1.86
N ILE A 162 3.39 -15.68 0.56
CA ILE A 162 3.47 -16.76 -0.44
C ILE A 162 4.90 -17.23 -0.69
N SER A 163 5.91 -16.43 -0.33
CA SER A 163 7.33 -16.79 -0.48
C SER A 163 7.80 -17.78 0.57
N GLU A 164 6.98 -18.16 1.55
CA GLU A 164 7.26 -19.21 2.56
C GLU A 164 8.59 -19.01 3.30
N ILE A 165 8.94 -17.75 3.58
CA ILE A 165 10.21 -17.34 4.16
C ILE A 165 10.37 -17.90 5.58
N THR A 166 11.54 -18.51 5.83
CA THR A 166 11.96 -19.03 7.14
C THR A 166 13.11 -18.22 7.74
N PRO A 167 13.40 -18.35 9.05
CA PRO A 167 14.54 -17.68 9.68
C PRO A 167 15.94 -18.08 9.16
N GLU A 168 16.06 -19.24 8.50
CA GLU A 168 17.31 -19.72 7.92
C GLU A 168 17.61 -19.12 6.55
N ASP A 169 16.62 -18.51 5.89
CA ASP A 169 16.71 -18.10 4.50
C ASP A 169 17.59 -16.86 4.28
N THR A 170 18.24 -16.84 3.14
CA THR A 170 18.78 -15.66 2.48
C THR A 170 17.75 -15.17 1.45
N VAL A 171 17.21 -13.98 1.65
CA VAL A 171 16.16 -13.38 0.81
C VAL A 171 16.76 -12.28 -0.04
N LEU A 172 16.51 -12.33 -1.35
CA LEU A 172 16.83 -11.28 -2.31
C LEU A 172 15.56 -10.62 -2.81
N ILE A 173 15.46 -9.30 -2.66
CA ILE A 173 14.38 -8.48 -3.22
C ILE A 173 14.97 -7.68 -4.39
N ILE A 174 14.39 -7.80 -5.58
CA ILE A 174 14.84 -7.07 -6.77
C ILE A 174 13.89 -5.91 -7.07
N GLY A 175 14.37 -4.70 -6.82
CA GLY A 175 13.66 -3.43 -6.91
C GLY A 175 13.37 -2.83 -5.53
N ALA A 176 13.67 -1.53 -5.36
CA ALA A 176 13.33 -0.73 -4.19
C ALA A 176 12.36 0.43 -4.56
N GLY A 177 11.41 0.16 -5.44
CA GLY A 177 10.24 1.01 -5.62
C GLY A 177 9.29 0.89 -4.41
N PRO A 178 8.15 1.59 -4.42
CA PRO A 178 7.19 1.54 -3.31
C PRO A 178 6.81 0.11 -2.91
N THR A 179 6.48 -0.74 -3.88
CA THR A 179 6.15 -2.15 -3.65
C THR A 179 7.34 -2.93 -3.08
N GLY A 180 8.57 -2.65 -3.56
CA GLY A 180 9.78 -3.32 -3.07
C GLY A 180 10.09 -2.96 -1.61
N ILE A 181 9.90 -1.71 -1.22
CA ILE A 181 10.11 -1.27 0.17
C ILE A 181 9.00 -1.84 1.08
N CYS A 182 7.75 -1.84 0.65
CA CYS A 182 6.66 -2.49 1.38
C CYS A 182 6.91 -4.00 1.52
N THR A 183 7.42 -4.66 0.47
CA THR A 183 7.85 -6.07 0.52
C THR A 183 8.97 -6.26 1.53
N LEU A 184 9.98 -5.37 1.55
CA LEU A 184 11.08 -5.41 2.53
C LEU A 184 10.56 -5.33 3.97
N LEU A 185 9.64 -4.40 4.27
CA LEU A 185 9.03 -4.28 5.59
C LEU A 185 8.37 -5.59 6.03
N CYS A 186 7.63 -6.23 5.13
CA CYS A 186 6.94 -7.49 5.41
C CYS A 186 7.90 -8.69 5.51
N VAL A 187 8.96 -8.73 4.71
CA VAL A 187 10.04 -9.73 4.80
C VAL A 187 10.77 -9.63 6.13
N MET A 188 11.04 -8.41 6.62
CA MET A 188 11.68 -8.20 7.93
C MET A 188 10.88 -8.80 9.09
N LEU A 189 9.55 -8.83 9.02
CA LEU A 189 8.70 -9.50 10.01
C LEU A 189 8.95 -11.02 10.10
N LYS A 190 9.39 -11.65 9.00
CA LYS A 190 9.73 -13.08 8.96
C LYS A 190 11.10 -13.38 9.56
N LYS A 191 11.92 -12.35 9.83
CA LYS A 191 13.26 -12.42 10.43
C LYS A 191 14.19 -13.42 9.74
N PRO A 192 14.31 -13.37 8.40
CA PRO A 192 15.25 -14.26 7.71
C PRO A 192 16.68 -13.98 8.12
N ARG A 193 17.59 -14.93 7.90
CA ARG A 193 18.99 -14.80 8.27
C ARG A 193 19.69 -13.64 7.57
N ARG A 194 19.39 -13.41 6.29
CA ARG A 194 19.93 -12.31 5.49
C ARG A 194 18.85 -11.73 4.57
N ILE A 195 18.90 -10.42 4.40
CA ILE A 195 18.08 -9.71 3.41
C ILE A 195 19.01 -8.87 2.54
N CYS A 196 18.84 -8.97 1.22
CA CYS A 196 19.48 -8.09 0.26
C CYS A 196 18.42 -7.44 -0.63
N VAL A 197 18.59 -6.14 -0.90
CA VAL A 197 17.82 -5.41 -1.89
C VAL A 197 18.73 -5.08 -3.07
N CYS A 198 18.31 -5.45 -4.27
CA CYS A 198 18.96 -5.11 -5.53
C CYS A 198 18.26 -3.87 -6.11
N GLU A 199 18.98 -2.75 -6.24
CA GLU A 199 18.43 -1.49 -6.77
C GLU A 199 19.51 -0.76 -7.57
N GLN A 200 19.10 -0.01 -8.61
CA GLN A 200 19.99 0.79 -9.45
C GLN A 200 19.93 2.29 -9.16
N SER A 201 18.81 2.81 -8.62
CA SER A 201 18.67 4.23 -8.27
C SER A 201 19.52 4.58 -7.05
N ALA A 202 20.45 5.52 -7.21
CA ALA A 202 21.29 6.00 -6.11
C ALA A 202 20.47 6.59 -4.96
N GLU A 203 19.34 7.22 -5.25
CA GLU A 203 18.44 7.82 -4.27
C GLU A 203 17.74 6.75 -3.44
N ARG A 204 17.22 5.71 -4.07
CA ARG A 204 16.56 4.58 -3.40
C ARG A 204 17.56 3.74 -2.60
N ILE A 205 18.78 3.53 -3.13
CA ILE A 205 19.87 2.89 -2.40
C ILE A 205 20.18 3.66 -1.11
N ARG A 206 20.25 5.01 -1.20
CA ARG A 206 20.47 5.87 -0.05
C ARG A 206 19.33 5.73 0.96
N PHE A 207 18.08 5.81 0.50
CA PHE A 207 16.90 5.63 1.33
C PHE A 207 16.94 4.31 2.12
N ILE A 208 17.22 3.19 1.46
CA ILE A 208 17.31 1.87 2.14
C ILE A 208 18.42 1.88 3.20
N ARG A 209 19.60 2.43 2.88
CA ARG A 209 20.73 2.50 3.83
C ARG A 209 20.44 3.36 5.05
N GLU A 210 19.71 4.43 4.88
CA GLU A 210 19.36 5.37 5.95
C GLU A 210 18.26 4.80 6.86
N HIS A 211 17.23 4.16 6.31
CA HIS A 211 16.08 3.69 7.08
C HIS A 211 16.20 2.23 7.53
N TYR A 212 16.95 1.41 6.80
CA TYR A 212 17.08 -0.04 7.06
C TYR A 212 18.56 -0.48 7.03
N PRO A 213 19.43 0.04 7.93
CA PRO A 213 20.87 -0.19 7.90
C PRO A 213 21.29 -1.67 8.09
N GLN A 214 20.39 -2.51 8.60
CA GLN A 214 20.58 -3.95 8.75
C GLN A 214 20.41 -4.73 7.45
N VAL A 215 19.94 -4.08 6.36
CA VAL A 215 19.68 -4.70 5.06
C VAL A 215 20.85 -4.44 4.11
N SER A 216 21.34 -5.48 3.44
CA SER A 216 22.32 -5.32 2.36
C SER A 216 21.68 -4.68 1.14
N VAL A 217 22.39 -3.74 0.51
CA VAL A 217 21.93 -3.12 -0.75
C VAL A 217 23.03 -3.19 -1.78
N VAL A 218 22.71 -3.75 -2.94
CA VAL A 218 23.63 -3.97 -4.07
C VAL A 218 23.06 -3.46 -5.39
N SER A 219 23.95 -3.17 -6.35
CA SER A 219 23.52 -2.89 -7.72
C SER A 219 23.22 -4.21 -8.48
N PRO A 220 22.49 -4.15 -9.61
CA PRO A 220 22.24 -5.35 -10.43
C PRO A 220 23.51 -6.11 -10.84
N GLU A 221 24.61 -5.39 -11.11
CA GLU A 221 25.89 -5.98 -11.50
C GLU A 221 26.55 -6.77 -10.34
N GLN A 222 26.35 -6.29 -9.11
CA GLN A 222 26.92 -6.91 -7.90
C GLN A 222 26.05 -8.03 -7.34
N CYS A 223 24.81 -8.15 -7.80
CA CYS A 223 23.81 -9.01 -7.20
C CYS A 223 24.21 -10.49 -7.20
N ARG A 224 24.70 -11.01 -8.36
CA ARG A 224 25.14 -12.42 -8.48
C ARG A 224 26.34 -12.73 -7.60
N GLU A 225 27.31 -11.82 -7.53
CA GLU A 225 28.47 -11.97 -6.64
C GLU A 225 28.06 -11.97 -5.17
N TRP A 226 27.15 -11.06 -4.80
CA TRP A 226 26.65 -10.99 -3.43
C TRP A 226 25.97 -12.30 -3.00
N VAL A 227 25.02 -12.82 -3.79
CA VAL A 227 24.34 -14.07 -3.43
C VAL A 227 25.29 -15.26 -3.40
N ALA A 228 26.29 -15.32 -4.29
CA ALA A 228 27.28 -16.39 -4.30
C ALA A 228 28.18 -16.37 -3.04
N ARG A 229 28.49 -15.20 -2.51
CA ARG A 229 29.34 -15.03 -1.33
C ARG A 229 28.56 -15.17 -0.02
N GLU A 230 27.37 -14.59 0.05
CA GLU A 230 26.62 -14.46 1.29
C GLU A 230 25.58 -15.57 1.53
N SER A 231 25.29 -16.39 0.53
CA SER A 231 24.43 -17.55 0.69
C SER A 231 25.26 -18.82 0.90
N ASP A 232 24.72 -19.79 1.61
CA ASP A 232 25.39 -21.06 1.90
C ASP A 232 25.34 -22.05 0.72
N HIS A 233 24.47 -21.80 -0.27
CA HIS A 233 24.11 -22.75 -1.32
C HIS A 233 24.23 -22.18 -2.75
N GLY A 234 25.06 -21.13 -2.92
CA GLY A 234 25.37 -20.54 -4.22
C GLY A 234 24.24 -19.75 -4.86
N GLY A 235 23.27 -19.28 -4.08
CA GLY A 235 22.15 -18.45 -4.50
C GLY A 235 21.17 -18.20 -3.36
N ALA A 236 20.26 -17.26 -3.53
CA ALA A 236 19.25 -16.95 -2.52
C ALA A 236 18.22 -18.08 -2.38
N ASP A 237 17.75 -18.32 -1.16
CA ASP A 237 16.70 -19.29 -0.85
C ASP A 237 15.34 -18.81 -1.38
N VAL A 238 15.11 -17.50 -1.28
CA VAL A 238 13.92 -16.83 -1.78
C VAL A 238 14.35 -15.60 -2.59
N VAL A 239 13.77 -15.44 -3.78
CA VAL A 239 13.92 -14.24 -4.60
C VAL A 239 12.55 -13.64 -4.86
N ILE A 240 12.38 -12.35 -4.55
CA ILE A 240 11.12 -11.61 -4.79
C ILE A 240 11.40 -10.53 -5.83
N GLU A 241 10.82 -10.66 -7.01
CA GLU A 241 10.95 -9.73 -8.12
C GLU A 241 9.79 -8.74 -8.11
N VAL A 242 10.12 -7.44 -7.94
CA VAL A 242 9.14 -6.34 -7.83
C VAL A 242 9.46 -5.13 -8.72
N ALA A 243 10.36 -5.29 -9.70
CA ALA A 243 10.81 -4.21 -10.59
C ALA A 243 10.16 -4.25 -11.98
N GLY A 244 9.86 -5.45 -12.52
CA GLY A 244 9.02 -5.61 -13.72
C GLY A 244 9.74 -5.42 -15.06
N SER A 245 10.99 -5.84 -15.20
CA SER A 245 11.69 -5.84 -16.50
C SER A 245 12.20 -7.21 -16.88
N ALA A 246 12.51 -7.42 -18.17
CA ALA A 246 13.08 -8.69 -18.65
C ALA A 246 14.42 -8.99 -17.98
N ASP A 247 15.26 -7.99 -17.73
CA ASP A 247 16.54 -8.14 -17.08
C ASP A 247 16.40 -8.52 -15.61
N THR A 248 15.41 -7.92 -14.89
CA THR A 248 15.15 -8.23 -13.48
C THR A 248 14.50 -9.60 -13.30
N PHE A 249 13.64 -10.03 -14.23
CA PHE A 249 13.11 -11.40 -14.27
C PHE A 249 14.22 -12.43 -14.45
N ARG A 250 15.14 -12.16 -15.40
CA ARG A 250 16.31 -13.03 -15.64
C ARG A 250 17.20 -13.08 -14.41
N LEU A 251 17.54 -11.93 -13.83
CA LEU A 251 18.34 -11.83 -12.62
C LEU A 251 17.73 -12.64 -11.47
N ALA A 252 16.39 -12.62 -11.34
CA ALA A 252 15.69 -13.31 -10.27
C ALA A 252 15.94 -14.81 -10.27
N TRP A 253 15.76 -15.49 -11.40
CA TRP A 253 15.97 -16.93 -11.46
C TRP A 253 17.47 -17.31 -11.51
N GLU A 254 18.36 -16.45 -12.03
CA GLU A 254 19.79 -16.67 -11.99
C GLU A 254 20.35 -16.63 -10.56
N CYS A 255 19.90 -15.67 -9.74
CA CYS A 255 20.31 -15.50 -8.35
C CYS A 255 19.69 -16.51 -7.38
N ALA A 256 18.68 -17.25 -7.80
CA ALA A 256 18.03 -18.29 -7.01
C ALA A 256 18.89 -19.57 -6.95
N ARG A 257 19.08 -20.16 -5.74
CA ARG A 257 19.72 -21.48 -5.62
C ARG A 257 18.84 -22.60 -6.20
N PRO A 258 19.36 -23.80 -6.40
CA PRO A 258 18.49 -24.96 -6.68
C PRO A 258 17.42 -25.14 -5.59
N ASN A 259 16.20 -25.50 -6.01
CA ASN A 259 14.99 -25.62 -5.19
C ASN A 259 14.58 -24.35 -4.44
N ALA A 260 14.95 -23.18 -4.93
CA ALA A 260 14.50 -21.89 -4.39
C ALA A 260 13.08 -21.54 -4.83
N ILE A 261 12.47 -20.61 -4.08
CA ILE A 261 11.22 -19.95 -4.47
C ILE A 261 11.55 -18.62 -5.16
N VAL A 262 10.96 -18.40 -6.34
CA VAL A 262 11.01 -17.14 -7.07
C VAL A 262 9.61 -16.57 -7.13
N THR A 263 9.35 -15.50 -6.37
CA THR A 263 8.08 -14.82 -6.33
C THR A 263 8.12 -13.61 -7.25
N VAL A 264 7.23 -13.56 -8.25
CA VAL A 264 7.14 -12.49 -9.24
C VAL A 264 5.89 -11.67 -8.95
N VAL A 265 6.07 -10.45 -8.50
CA VAL A 265 5.01 -9.53 -8.04
C VAL A 265 4.75 -8.41 -9.04
N ALA A 266 5.80 -7.99 -9.74
CA ALA A 266 5.71 -6.87 -10.66
C ALA A 266 4.77 -7.12 -11.84
N LEU A 267 4.16 -6.04 -12.36
CA LEU A 267 3.46 -6.04 -13.65
C LEU A 267 4.47 -5.91 -14.79
N TYR A 268 4.28 -6.70 -15.83
CA TYR A 268 5.12 -6.69 -17.02
C TYR A 268 4.33 -6.21 -18.24
N ASP A 269 4.95 -5.38 -19.06
CA ASP A 269 4.37 -4.87 -20.30
C ASP A 269 4.54 -5.84 -21.49
N ALA A 270 5.36 -6.87 -21.35
CA ALA A 270 5.65 -7.87 -22.38
C ALA A 270 5.83 -9.28 -21.81
N PRO A 271 5.59 -10.34 -22.62
CA PRO A 271 5.85 -11.72 -22.23
C PRO A 271 7.28 -11.94 -21.76
N GLN A 272 7.46 -12.73 -20.68
CA GLN A 272 8.77 -13.15 -20.19
C GLN A 272 9.06 -14.60 -20.57
N VAL A 273 10.34 -14.89 -20.81
CA VAL A 273 10.79 -16.21 -21.26
C VAL A 273 11.38 -16.99 -20.08
N LEU A 274 10.94 -18.23 -19.91
CA LEU A 274 11.57 -19.23 -19.06
C LEU A 274 12.55 -20.06 -19.91
N PRO A 275 13.86 -19.82 -19.79
CA PRO A 275 14.85 -20.55 -20.60
C PRO A 275 15.08 -21.95 -20.00
N LEU A 276 14.14 -22.86 -20.19
CA LEU A 276 14.13 -24.18 -19.55
C LEU A 276 15.45 -24.99 -19.70
N PRO A 277 16.17 -24.92 -20.86
CA PRO A 277 17.48 -25.62 -20.94
C PRO A 277 18.51 -25.09 -19.94
N GLU A 278 18.52 -23.77 -19.66
CA GLU A 278 19.46 -23.14 -18.72
C GLU A 278 19.03 -23.38 -17.26
N MET A 279 17.74 -23.59 -17.05
CA MET A 279 17.13 -23.80 -15.72
C MET A 279 17.06 -25.27 -15.33
N TYR A 280 17.41 -26.19 -16.25
CA TYR A 280 17.34 -27.62 -15.99
C TYR A 280 18.20 -28.00 -14.77
N GLY A 281 17.60 -28.71 -13.82
CA GLY A 281 18.26 -29.09 -12.58
C GLY A 281 18.20 -28.05 -11.46
N LYS A 282 17.77 -26.82 -11.71
CA LYS A 282 17.51 -25.85 -10.63
C LYS A 282 16.23 -26.16 -9.82
N ASN A 283 15.25 -26.85 -10.40
CA ASN A 283 13.99 -27.24 -9.73
C ASN A 283 13.30 -26.06 -9.02
N LEU A 284 13.23 -24.89 -9.68
CA LEU A 284 12.68 -23.67 -9.08
C LEU A 284 11.16 -23.74 -8.94
N THR A 285 10.65 -23.17 -7.87
CA THR A 285 9.21 -22.88 -7.69
C THR A 285 8.95 -21.44 -8.05
N PHE A 286 8.16 -21.18 -9.10
CA PHE A 286 7.69 -19.85 -9.43
C PHE A 286 6.32 -19.61 -8.82
N LYS A 287 6.17 -18.48 -8.13
CA LYS A 287 4.88 -17.97 -7.61
C LYS A 287 4.62 -16.60 -8.19
N THR A 288 3.45 -16.40 -8.79
CA THR A 288 3.09 -15.13 -9.40
C THR A 288 1.59 -14.89 -9.25
N GLY A 289 1.19 -13.64 -9.24
CA GLY A 289 -0.22 -13.25 -9.15
C GLY A 289 -0.39 -11.81 -8.70
N GLY A 290 -1.64 -11.41 -8.49
CA GLY A 290 -2.00 -10.17 -7.82
C GLY A 290 -2.27 -10.40 -6.34
N VAL A 291 -2.19 -9.34 -5.55
CA VAL A 291 -2.56 -9.34 -4.14
C VAL A 291 -3.98 -9.90 -3.93
N ASP A 292 -4.18 -10.65 -2.88
CA ASP A 292 -5.51 -11.16 -2.53
C ASP A 292 -6.27 -10.26 -1.55
N GLY A 293 -5.65 -9.20 -1.03
CA GLY A 293 -6.29 -8.17 -0.21
C GLY A 293 -6.89 -8.65 1.12
N CYS A 294 -6.64 -9.89 1.53
CA CYS A 294 -7.26 -10.47 2.74
C CYS A 294 -6.61 -10.00 4.05
N ASP A 295 -5.40 -9.44 3.99
CA ASP A 295 -4.56 -9.23 5.18
C ASP A 295 -4.63 -7.79 5.75
N CYS A 296 -5.48 -6.90 5.22
CA CYS A 296 -5.50 -5.47 5.60
C CYS A 296 -5.74 -5.24 7.10
N ALA A 297 -6.62 -6.01 7.73
CA ALA A 297 -6.88 -5.90 9.17
C ALA A 297 -5.65 -6.29 10.01
N GLU A 298 -4.95 -7.35 9.62
CA GLU A 298 -3.70 -7.78 10.28
C GLU A 298 -2.59 -6.74 10.09
N ILE A 299 -2.47 -6.17 8.91
CA ILE A 299 -1.48 -5.12 8.61
C ILE A 299 -1.73 -3.87 9.48
N LEU A 300 -2.99 -3.43 9.62
CA LEU A 300 -3.36 -2.32 10.50
C LEU A 300 -2.96 -2.58 11.95
N ARG A 301 -3.16 -3.82 12.44
CA ARG A 301 -2.73 -4.24 13.78
C ARG A 301 -1.20 -4.15 13.93
N LEU A 302 -0.44 -4.60 12.93
CA LEU A 302 1.02 -4.53 12.93
C LEU A 302 1.53 -3.08 12.93
N ILE A 303 0.83 -2.17 12.26
CA ILE A 303 1.13 -0.73 12.30
C ILE A 303 0.81 -0.17 13.69
N GLU A 304 -0.33 -0.49 14.27
CA GLU A 304 -0.72 -0.04 15.63
C GLU A 304 0.27 -0.52 16.69
N GLU A 305 0.80 -1.73 16.55
CA GLU A 305 1.86 -2.28 17.41
C GLU A 305 3.26 -1.69 17.15
N GLY A 306 3.41 -0.81 16.15
CA GLY A 306 4.69 -0.21 15.76
C GLY A 306 5.68 -1.18 15.11
N LEU A 307 5.20 -2.30 14.57
CA LEU A 307 6.03 -3.30 13.88
C LEU A 307 6.23 -2.98 12.40
N ILE A 308 5.36 -2.15 11.82
CA ILE A 308 5.47 -1.60 10.46
C ILE A 308 5.28 -0.09 10.54
N ASP A 309 6.15 0.67 9.88
CA ASP A 309 5.99 2.11 9.65
C ASP A 309 6.18 2.43 8.17
N THR A 310 5.10 2.91 7.53
CA THR A 310 5.08 3.30 6.12
C THR A 310 5.23 4.81 5.91
N THR A 311 5.25 5.60 6.98
CA THR A 311 5.29 7.07 6.87
C THR A 311 6.53 7.59 6.13
N PRO A 312 7.74 6.99 6.24
CA PRO A 312 8.90 7.43 5.47
C PRO A 312 8.75 7.26 3.95
N LEU A 313 7.82 6.40 3.50
CA LEU A 313 7.58 6.18 2.08
C LEU A 313 6.78 7.34 1.45
N ILE A 314 6.02 8.11 2.24
CA ILE A 314 5.24 9.26 1.76
C ILE A 314 6.19 10.46 1.66
N THR A 315 6.92 10.54 0.56
CA THR A 315 7.93 11.58 0.32
C THR A 315 7.33 12.90 -0.13
N HIS A 316 6.17 12.86 -0.78
CA HIS A 316 5.52 14.05 -1.35
C HIS A 316 4.06 14.14 -0.94
N ARG A 317 3.58 15.37 -0.74
CA ARG A 317 2.19 15.67 -0.37
C ARG A 317 1.68 16.79 -1.24
N PHE A 318 0.53 16.58 -1.88
CA PHE A 318 -0.13 17.56 -2.71
C PHE A 318 -1.61 17.67 -2.35
N PRO A 319 -2.23 18.84 -2.47
CA PRO A 319 -3.68 18.90 -2.55
C PRO A 319 -4.15 18.16 -3.80
N LEU A 320 -5.31 17.53 -3.74
CA LEU A 320 -5.86 16.79 -4.89
C LEU A 320 -5.98 17.66 -6.15
N SER A 321 -6.19 18.97 -5.99
CA SER A 321 -6.23 19.94 -7.10
C SER A 321 -4.93 20.04 -7.91
N GLU A 322 -3.80 19.62 -7.34
CA GLU A 322 -2.48 19.61 -7.97
C GLU A 322 -2.05 18.22 -8.47
N ILE A 323 -3.00 17.31 -8.67
CA ILE A 323 -2.73 15.92 -9.06
C ILE A 323 -1.92 15.77 -10.35
N GLU A 324 -2.06 16.70 -11.29
CA GLU A 324 -1.31 16.67 -12.56
C GLU A 324 0.19 16.82 -12.33
N GLU A 325 0.58 17.73 -11.45
CA GLU A 325 1.99 17.91 -11.05
C GLU A 325 2.48 16.72 -10.23
N ALA A 326 1.65 16.20 -9.33
CA ALA A 326 1.95 14.99 -8.57
C ALA A 326 2.22 13.78 -9.49
N TYR A 327 1.41 13.59 -10.52
CA TYR A 327 1.65 12.56 -11.55
C TYR A 327 2.94 12.82 -12.33
N ARG A 328 3.21 14.07 -12.70
CA ARG A 328 4.44 14.43 -13.43
C ARG A 328 5.69 14.02 -12.65
N ILE A 329 5.77 14.42 -11.37
CA ILE A 329 6.89 14.08 -10.49
C ILE A 329 7.00 12.56 -10.30
N PHE A 330 5.87 11.88 -10.07
CA PHE A 330 5.85 10.43 -9.83
C PHE A 330 6.26 9.64 -11.08
N GLU A 331 5.75 10.00 -12.25
CA GLU A 331 6.05 9.34 -13.54
C GLU A 331 7.53 9.50 -13.94
N HIS A 332 8.08 10.71 -13.77
CA HIS A 332 9.47 10.99 -14.11
C HIS A 332 10.47 10.65 -13.01
N LYS A 333 9.98 10.15 -11.84
CA LYS A 333 10.80 9.78 -10.67
C LYS A 333 11.68 10.93 -10.19
N GLU A 334 11.14 12.16 -10.20
CA GLU A 334 11.86 13.36 -9.78
C GLU A 334 11.91 13.49 -8.25
N ASP A 335 12.85 14.28 -7.76
CA ASP A 335 12.99 14.68 -6.35
C ASP A 335 13.01 13.51 -5.33
N GLY A 336 13.48 12.33 -5.78
CA GLY A 336 13.54 11.15 -4.92
C GLY A 336 12.17 10.57 -4.54
N VAL A 337 11.13 10.81 -5.35
CA VAL A 337 9.77 10.36 -5.06
C VAL A 337 9.69 8.85 -4.87
N ILE A 338 9.06 8.43 -3.75
CA ILE A 338 8.68 7.04 -3.49
C ILE A 338 7.17 6.93 -3.56
N LYS A 339 6.43 7.64 -2.70
CA LYS A 339 4.97 7.70 -2.71
C LYS A 339 4.50 9.15 -2.57
N VAL A 340 3.36 9.42 -3.19
CA VAL A 340 2.68 10.71 -3.13
C VAL A 340 1.38 10.55 -2.38
N ALA A 341 1.13 11.36 -1.37
CA ALA A 341 -0.18 11.51 -0.75
C ALA A 341 -0.92 12.70 -1.37
N LEU A 342 -2.15 12.48 -1.78
CA LEU A 342 -3.07 13.47 -2.34
C LEU A 342 -4.16 13.77 -1.30
N GLN A 343 -4.23 15.00 -0.83
CA GLN A 343 -5.18 15.42 0.18
C GLN A 343 -6.49 15.90 -0.47
N GLY A 344 -7.62 15.29 -0.09
CA GLY A 344 -8.95 15.66 -0.59
C GLY A 344 -9.33 17.09 -0.18
N GLU A 345 -10.06 17.80 -1.04
CA GLU A 345 -10.46 19.20 -0.79
C GLU A 345 -11.40 19.35 0.44
N THR A 346 -12.19 18.33 0.72
CA THR A 346 -13.09 18.32 1.88
C THR A 346 -12.35 18.14 3.22
N ALA A 347 -11.20 17.48 3.22
CA ALA A 347 -10.32 17.37 4.39
C ALA A 347 -9.65 18.72 4.72
N LEU A 348 -9.19 19.45 3.70
CA LEU A 348 -8.59 20.79 3.86
C LEU A 348 -9.54 21.81 4.49
N LYS A 349 -10.84 21.73 4.17
CA LYS A 349 -11.87 22.63 4.75
C LYS A 349 -12.18 22.31 6.22
N GLY A 350 -12.11 21.04 6.62
CA GLY A 350 -12.28 20.61 8.02
C GLY A 350 -11.16 21.10 8.93
N ASP A 351 -9.90 20.99 8.49
CA ASP A 351 -8.73 21.45 9.25
C ASP A 351 -8.67 22.98 9.40
N SER A 352 -9.18 23.73 8.43
CA SER A 352 -9.26 25.19 8.52
C SER A 352 -10.37 25.67 9.50
N ALA A 353 -11.46 24.92 9.62
CA ALA A 353 -12.54 25.21 10.57
C ALA A 353 -12.09 24.95 12.02
N LEU A 354 -11.37 23.88 12.29
CA LEU A 354 -10.81 23.56 13.61
C LEU A 354 -9.72 24.54 14.06
N LYS A 355 -8.92 25.07 13.14
CA LYS A 355 -7.91 26.11 13.44
C LYS A 355 -8.53 27.51 13.65
N GLY A 356 -9.70 27.77 13.10
CA GLY A 356 -10.46 29.02 13.29
C GLY A 356 -11.15 29.12 14.66
N GLU A 357 -11.55 28.00 15.26
CA GLU A 357 -12.22 27.98 16.57
C GLU A 357 -11.25 28.05 17.77
N SER A 358 -9.97 27.71 17.59
CA SER A 358 -8.97 27.80 18.67
C SER A 358 -8.38 29.21 18.88
N SER A 359 -8.64 30.14 17.97
CA SER A 359 -8.12 31.52 18.05
C SER A 359 -9.09 32.55 18.70
N VAL A 360 -10.29 32.16 19.16
CA VAL A 360 -11.31 33.06 19.71
C VAL A 360 -11.54 32.86 21.22
N LYS A 361 -10.86 31.96 21.90
CA LYS A 361 -10.96 31.82 23.37
C LYS A 361 -9.64 32.13 24.08
N GLY A 362 -9.32 33.40 24.07
CA GLY A 362 -8.12 33.88 24.78
C GLY A 362 -8.16 35.37 25.08
N GLU A 363 -9.21 35.84 25.77
CA GLU A 363 -9.19 37.12 26.52
C GLU A 363 -10.36 37.15 27.49
N THR A 364 -10.04 37.15 28.73
CA THR A 364 -10.63 37.73 29.96
C THR A 364 -10.73 36.71 31.10
N ALA A 365 -9.81 36.78 32.06
CA ALA A 365 -10.13 36.67 33.49
C ALA A 365 -9.02 37.32 34.31
N GLU A 366 -9.41 38.35 34.98
CA GLU A 366 -8.60 39.12 35.93
C GLU A 366 -8.25 38.37 37.22
N LYS A 367 -7.21 38.90 37.86
CA LYS A 367 -6.60 38.55 39.11
C LYS A 367 -7.56 38.36 40.29
N GLY A 368 -7.34 37.32 41.05
CA GLY A 368 -7.82 37.16 42.46
C GLY A 368 -6.82 36.37 43.25
N ASP A 369 -6.11 37.09 44.11
CA ASP A 369 -5.15 36.66 45.12
C ASP A 369 -5.87 35.98 46.30
N SER A 370 -5.37 34.81 46.79
CA SER A 370 -5.32 34.51 48.23
C SER A 370 -4.65 33.13 48.48
N THR A 371 -3.64 33.24 49.30
CA THR A 371 -2.92 32.21 50.05
C THR A 371 -3.81 31.26 50.84
N GLU A 372 -3.46 29.97 50.90
CA GLU A 372 -3.24 29.26 52.20
C GLU A 372 -2.59 27.88 52.01
N LYS A 373 -1.76 27.54 53.03
CA LYS A 373 -0.94 26.37 53.22
C LYS A 373 -1.75 25.16 53.70
N GLY A 374 -1.23 23.95 53.44
CA GLY A 374 -1.72 22.74 54.12
C GLY A 374 -0.98 21.47 53.70
N GLU A 375 -0.24 20.95 54.59
CA GLU A 375 0.70 19.83 54.61
C GLU A 375 0.14 18.44 54.21
N SER A 376 1.07 17.70 53.62
CA SER A 376 1.40 16.25 53.72
C SER A 376 0.33 15.24 54.17
N VAL A 377 0.29 14.10 53.49
CA VAL A 377 0.53 12.76 54.06
C VAL A 377 0.77 11.72 52.94
N VAL A 378 1.92 11.07 53.06
CA VAL A 378 2.36 9.86 52.36
C VAL A 378 1.54 8.65 52.86
N LYS A 379 1.15 7.75 51.98
CA LYS A 379 1.02 6.32 52.31
C LYS A 379 1.39 5.42 51.15
N GLU A 380 2.41 4.66 51.39
CA GLU A 380 2.83 3.45 50.66
C GLU A 380 1.89 2.27 50.86
N GLY A 381 2.07 1.29 49.99
CA GLY A 381 1.63 -0.13 50.15
C GLY A 381 0.65 -0.54 49.08
N GLU A 382 0.76 -1.59 48.36
CA GLU A 382 1.55 -2.81 48.44
C GLU A 382 1.25 -3.60 47.15
N VAL A 383 2.26 -4.27 46.70
CA VAL A 383 2.34 -5.36 45.69
C VAL A 383 1.36 -6.49 46.03
N CYS A 384 0.72 -7.07 45.00
CA CYS A 384 0.64 -8.54 44.89
C CYS A 384 -0.04 -9.03 43.60
N ARG A 385 0.73 -9.85 42.86
CA ARG A 385 0.48 -11.01 41.99
C ARG A 385 -0.13 -10.79 40.62
#